data_fb4aafd09273628777a0ffd22e02f3ed
#
_entry.id   fb4aafd09273628777a0ffd22e02f3ed
#
_cell.length_a   1.000
_cell.length_b   1.000
_cell.length_c   1.000
_cell.angle_alpha   90.00
_cell.angle_beta   90.00
_cell.angle_gamma   90.00
#
_symmetry.space_group_name_H-M   'P 1'
#
loop_
_entity.id
_entity.type
_entity.pdbx_description
1 polymer ?
#
loop_
_entity_poly.entity_id
_entity_poly.type
_entity_poly.pdbx_seq_one_letter_code
_entity_poly.pdbx_strand_id
1 'polypeptide(L)'
;MKKSIIAFAIAATVSAGFAQACTTAVYGNDQAQMTMRTMDWFGQDQAVVVGTGKGMATQYSETDGVETTSKFAALKIESFNPGVVAEAMNENGFEARILYLGKEAGTKFADDTAEKPNVDAGMVPTWAVDNFDNVADVINALQQVDVVPTGICDLPNHEGECIYPPVHYQFADASGNAAVVEFIDGEMKVYTEYGANYMSNDPAFDQHLKADAEKVEPNATINPLDRRLRAKVVIEDLYTRNVTDINKAKLSLKAVGATVFAGYDQLDKEVNDIFPTLWTNYTDRTNKTWTLDRYDSWAAEQYSFEQFDTTAAKRVVLGQNPNL
;
A
#
# COMPACT_ATOMS: atom_id res chain seq x y z
N MET A 1 42.38 35.81 -33.54
CA MET A 1 42.35 34.84 -32.46
C MET A 1 40.90 34.78 -31.91
N LYS A 2 40.13 33.78 -32.36
CA LYS A 2 38.73 33.56 -31.89
C LYS A 2 38.80 32.58 -30.71
N LYS A 3 38.41 33.02 -29.51
CA LYS A 3 38.25 32.15 -28.35
C LYS A 3 36.88 31.45 -28.41
N SER A 4 36.89 30.16 -28.69
CA SER A 4 35.72 29.30 -28.55
C SER A 4 35.49 29.03 -27.07
N ILE A 5 34.36 29.50 -26.57
CA ILE A 5 33.84 29.11 -25.24
C ILE A 5 33.06 27.81 -25.44
N ILE A 6 33.61 26.70 -24.95
CA ILE A 6 32.90 25.44 -24.87
C ILE A 6 32.04 25.52 -23.58
N ALA A 7 30.74 25.70 -23.77
CA ALA A 7 29.81 25.55 -22.67
C ALA A 7 29.60 24.05 -22.41
N PHE A 8 30.12 23.55 -21.29
CA PHE A 8 29.76 22.25 -20.74
C PHE A 8 28.35 22.40 -20.15
N ALA A 9 27.35 21.88 -20.85
CA ALA A 9 26.08 21.62 -20.27
C ALA A 9 26.21 20.40 -19.34
N ILE A 10 26.30 20.65 -18.05
CA ILE A 10 26.12 19.62 -17.04
C ILE A 10 24.60 19.32 -17.04
N ALA A 11 24.22 18.24 -17.72
CA ALA A 11 22.92 17.64 -17.49
C ALA A 11 22.95 17.08 -16.06
N ALA A 12 22.45 17.85 -15.11
CA ALA A 12 22.09 17.32 -13.81
C ALA A 12 20.91 16.37 -14.04
N THR A 13 21.21 15.09 -14.15
CA THR A 13 20.19 14.05 -13.94
C THR A 13 19.80 14.19 -12.49
N VAL A 14 18.71 14.91 -12.23
CA VAL A 14 18.00 14.85 -10.96
C VAL A 14 17.41 13.45 -10.90
N SER A 15 18.16 12.51 -10.35
CA SER A 15 17.57 11.31 -9.79
C SER A 15 16.80 11.78 -8.54
N ALA A 16 15.56 12.22 -8.73
CA ALA A 16 14.65 12.41 -7.63
C ALA A 16 14.45 11.02 -7.01
N GLY A 17 15.16 10.71 -5.96
CA GLY A 17 14.85 9.62 -5.07
C GLY A 17 13.49 9.95 -4.47
N PHE A 18 12.44 9.27 -4.94
CA PHE A 18 11.08 9.42 -4.40
C PHE A 18 11.03 8.71 -3.05
N ALA A 19 11.44 9.37 -1.97
CA ALA A 19 11.12 8.90 -0.64
C ALA A 19 9.65 9.19 -0.38
N GLN A 20 8.82 8.19 -0.51
CA GLN A 20 7.41 8.22 -0.18
C GLN A 20 7.24 7.62 1.20
N ALA A 21 6.20 8.04 1.89
CA ALA A 21 6.19 7.87 3.32
C ALA A 21 4.91 7.19 3.85
N CYS A 22 4.27 6.27 3.10
CA CYS A 22 3.12 5.50 3.59
C CYS A 22 3.47 4.67 4.84
N THR A 23 2.48 4.44 5.69
CA THR A 23 2.62 3.57 6.87
C THR A 23 1.39 2.70 7.02
N THR A 24 1.60 1.44 7.40
CA THR A 24 0.51 0.53 7.75
C THR A 24 0.72 -0.02 9.16
N ALA A 25 -0.40 -0.29 9.83
CA ALA A 25 -0.41 -0.95 11.12
C ALA A 25 -1.60 -1.92 11.19
N VAL A 26 -1.32 -3.19 11.50
CA VAL A 26 -2.28 -4.29 11.58
C VAL A 26 -2.34 -4.77 13.01
N TYR A 27 -3.53 -4.84 13.56
CA TYR A 27 -3.81 -5.51 14.83
C TYR A 27 -4.89 -6.56 14.63
N GLY A 28 -4.72 -7.75 15.22
CA GLY A 28 -5.74 -8.79 15.13
C GLY A 28 -5.65 -9.82 16.23
N ASN A 29 -6.82 -10.15 16.80
CA ASN A 29 -7.07 -11.34 17.60
C ASN A 29 -8.47 -11.86 17.26
N ASP A 30 -8.95 -12.89 17.94
CA ASP A 30 -10.24 -13.53 17.67
C ASP A 30 -11.46 -12.60 17.77
N GLN A 31 -11.35 -11.44 18.42
CA GLN A 31 -12.47 -10.54 18.72
C GLN A 31 -12.35 -9.15 18.13
N ALA A 32 -11.12 -8.67 17.90
CA ALA A 32 -10.89 -7.35 17.37
C ALA A 32 -9.80 -7.40 16.30
N GLN A 33 -10.14 -7.02 15.07
CA GLN A 33 -9.22 -6.99 13.95
C GLN A 33 -9.32 -5.65 13.23
N MET A 34 -8.24 -4.89 13.27
CA MET A 34 -8.18 -3.54 12.75
C MET A 34 -6.91 -3.33 11.94
N THR A 35 -7.02 -2.51 10.91
CA THR A 35 -5.87 -2.01 10.17
C THR A 35 -5.95 -0.50 10.03
N MET A 36 -4.81 0.15 9.95
CA MET A 36 -4.66 1.55 9.57
C MET A 36 -3.62 1.65 8.45
N ARG A 37 -3.88 2.50 7.46
CA ARG A 37 -2.94 2.83 6.39
C ARG A 37 -3.00 4.31 6.06
N THR A 38 -1.83 4.98 5.94
CA THR A 38 -1.70 6.32 5.38
C THR A 38 -1.24 6.26 3.93
N MET A 39 -1.80 7.11 3.07
CA MET A 39 -1.28 7.40 1.74
C MET A 39 -0.53 8.72 1.79
N ASP A 40 0.79 8.64 1.71
CA ASP A 40 1.63 9.81 1.70
C ASP A 40 2.31 9.89 0.33
N TRP A 41 2.04 10.99 -0.40
CA TRP A 41 2.48 11.14 -1.78
C TRP A 41 2.62 12.61 -2.16
N PHE A 42 3.41 12.91 -3.18
CA PHE A 42 3.44 14.26 -3.76
C PHE A 42 2.18 14.51 -4.61
N GLY A 43 1.73 15.75 -4.64
CA GLY A 43 0.59 16.16 -5.47
C GLY A 43 -0.77 15.77 -4.89
N GLN A 44 -1.75 15.63 -5.76
CA GLN A 44 -3.13 15.29 -5.41
C GLN A 44 -3.42 13.84 -5.83
N ASP A 45 -4.04 13.07 -4.96
CA ASP A 45 -4.54 11.73 -5.26
C ASP A 45 -6.05 11.78 -5.48
N GLN A 46 -6.47 11.44 -6.68
CA GLN A 46 -7.89 11.29 -7.03
C GLN A 46 -8.44 9.93 -6.56
N ALA A 47 -8.07 9.50 -5.37
CA ALA A 47 -8.47 8.21 -4.84
C ALA A 47 -9.97 7.97 -4.94
N VAL A 48 -10.35 6.90 -5.65
CA VAL A 48 -11.73 6.47 -5.85
C VAL A 48 -11.97 5.18 -5.07
N VAL A 49 -13.00 5.18 -4.23
CA VAL A 49 -13.44 3.96 -3.54
C VAL A 49 -14.44 3.24 -4.40
N VAL A 50 -14.17 1.97 -4.69
CA VAL A 50 -15.04 1.13 -5.51
C VAL A 50 -15.41 -0.17 -4.78
N GLY A 51 -16.61 -0.64 -5.07
CA GLY A 51 -17.08 -1.98 -4.76
C GLY A 51 -17.05 -2.84 -6.02
N THR A 52 -16.52 -4.06 -5.93
CA THR A 52 -16.57 -5.06 -7.00
C THR A 52 -17.28 -6.31 -6.51
N GLY A 53 -18.31 -6.76 -7.25
CA GLY A 53 -19.02 -8.00 -6.90
C GLY A 53 -18.30 -9.24 -7.43
N LYS A 54 -18.76 -10.41 -7.00
CA LYS A 54 -18.25 -11.72 -7.46
C LYS A 54 -18.50 -11.96 -8.94
N GLY A 55 -17.71 -12.80 -9.55
CA GLY A 55 -17.91 -13.24 -10.93
C GLY A 55 -17.36 -12.27 -11.98
N MET A 56 -16.61 -11.24 -11.59
CA MET A 56 -15.91 -10.38 -12.56
C MET A 56 -14.75 -11.13 -13.18
N ALA A 57 -14.73 -11.20 -14.51
CA ALA A 57 -13.55 -11.63 -15.26
C ALA A 57 -12.53 -10.48 -15.29
N THR A 58 -11.32 -10.75 -14.84
CA THR A 58 -10.24 -9.78 -14.78
C THR A 58 -8.95 -10.38 -15.29
N GLN A 59 -8.29 -9.68 -16.20
CA GLN A 59 -6.92 -9.94 -16.64
C GLN A 59 -5.99 -9.00 -15.86
N TYR A 60 -4.97 -9.57 -15.20
CA TYR A 60 -4.12 -8.83 -14.25
C TYR A 60 -2.79 -8.35 -14.85
N SER A 61 -2.56 -8.55 -16.12
CA SER A 61 -1.52 -7.94 -16.95
C SER A 61 -1.94 -7.97 -18.41
N GLU A 62 -1.52 -7.00 -19.20
CA GLU A 62 -1.82 -6.96 -20.63
C GLU A 62 -1.06 -8.04 -21.41
N THR A 63 0.17 -8.37 -20.96
CA THR A 63 1.04 -9.36 -21.61
C THR A 63 1.07 -10.64 -20.79
N ASP A 64 0.66 -11.77 -21.39
CA ASP A 64 0.65 -13.10 -20.76
C ASP A 64 0.06 -13.13 -19.34
N GLY A 65 -0.93 -12.23 -19.11
CA GLY A 65 -1.51 -11.97 -17.80
C GLY A 65 -2.33 -13.14 -17.27
N VAL A 66 -2.25 -13.34 -15.97
CA VAL A 66 -3.22 -14.17 -15.25
C VAL A 66 -4.62 -13.62 -15.53
N GLU A 67 -5.54 -14.50 -15.90
CA GLU A 67 -6.97 -14.19 -16.05
C GLU A 67 -7.77 -15.06 -15.09
N THR A 68 -8.60 -14.47 -14.27
CA THR A 68 -9.50 -15.20 -13.37
C THR A 68 -10.88 -14.56 -13.32
N THR A 69 -11.82 -15.32 -12.77
CA THR A 69 -13.13 -14.80 -12.36
C THR A 69 -13.11 -14.62 -10.85
N SER A 70 -13.40 -13.41 -10.36
CA SER A 70 -13.35 -13.09 -8.93
C SER A 70 -14.22 -14.03 -8.10
N LYS A 71 -13.63 -14.63 -7.07
CA LYS A 71 -14.31 -15.52 -6.11
C LYS A 71 -15.03 -14.74 -5.03
N PHE A 72 -14.51 -13.54 -4.72
CA PHE A 72 -14.98 -12.70 -3.62
C PHE A 72 -15.40 -11.34 -4.12
N ALA A 73 -16.37 -10.73 -3.44
CA ALA A 73 -16.63 -9.30 -3.56
C ALA A 73 -15.55 -8.52 -2.79
N ALA A 74 -15.19 -7.33 -3.28
CA ALA A 74 -14.14 -6.53 -2.67
C ALA A 74 -14.46 -5.03 -2.63
N LEU A 75 -13.95 -4.35 -1.59
CA LEU A 75 -13.78 -2.90 -1.53
C LEU A 75 -12.34 -2.60 -1.97
N LYS A 76 -12.15 -1.56 -2.80
CA LYS A 76 -10.85 -1.18 -3.35
C LYS A 76 -10.70 0.33 -3.33
N ILE A 77 -9.50 0.83 -3.02
CA ILE A 77 -9.11 2.23 -3.22
C ILE A 77 -8.21 2.27 -4.44
N GLU A 78 -8.72 2.77 -5.54
CA GLU A 78 -7.96 3.05 -6.77
C GLU A 78 -7.30 4.42 -6.62
N SER A 79 -5.99 4.48 -6.85
CA SER A 79 -5.17 5.68 -6.73
C SER A 79 -4.37 5.95 -7.99
N PHE A 80 -4.27 7.21 -8.40
CA PHE A 80 -3.50 7.74 -9.53
C PHE A 80 -4.00 7.33 -10.92
N ASN A 81 -4.29 6.04 -11.14
CA ASN A 81 -4.85 5.51 -12.39
C ASN A 81 -5.98 4.54 -12.10
N PRO A 82 -7.02 4.50 -12.93
CA PRO A 82 -8.00 3.41 -12.88
C PRO A 82 -7.29 2.04 -12.98
N GLY A 83 -7.58 1.16 -12.03
CA GLY A 83 -6.99 -0.18 -11.96
C GLY A 83 -5.75 -0.31 -11.09
N VAL A 84 -5.03 0.76 -10.77
CA VAL A 84 -3.98 0.72 -9.74
C VAL A 84 -4.65 0.79 -8.37
N VAL A 85 -4.59 -0.29 -7.62
CA VAL A 85 -5.24 -0.40 -6.32
C VAL A 85 -4.22 -0.27 -5.19
N ALA A 86 -4.34 0.83 -4.44
CA ALA A 86 -3.46 1.10 -3.31
C ALA A 86 -3.76 0.20 -2.11
N GLU A 87 -5.03 -0.08 -1.87
CA GLU A 87 -5.53 -0.92 -0.78
C GLU A 87 -6.83 -1.61 -1.19
N ALA A 88 -6.99 -2.86 -0.79
CA ALA A 88 -8.21 -3.63 -1.01
C ALA A 88 -8.53 -4.54 0.17
N MET A 89 -9.84 -4.82 0.36
CA MET A 89 -10.34 -5.81 1.31
C MET A 89 -11.47 -6.60 0.67
N ASN A 90 -11.48 -7.92 0.81
CA ASN A 90 -12.61 -8.73 0.38
C ASN A 90 -13.64 -8.98 1.49
N GLU A 91 -14.78 -9.55 1.11
CA GLU A 91 -15.91 -9.82 2.01
C GLU A 91 -15.58 -10.81 3.15
N ASN A 92 -14.47 -11.55 3.07
CA ASN A 92 -13.98 -12.43 4.12
C ASN A 92 -13.02 -11.72 5.10
N GLY A 93 -12.68 -10.44 4.84
CA GLY A 93 -11.77 -9.65 5.68
C GLY A 93 -10.29 -9.89 5.38
N PHE A 94 -9.96 -10.47 4.22
CA PHE A 94 -8.60 -10.51 3.72
C PHE A 94 -8.26 -9.18 3.06
N GLU A 95 -7.10 -8.63 3.38
CA GLU A 95 -6.61 -7.34 2.91
C GLU A 95 -5.30 -7.48 2.15
N ALA A 96 -5.16 -6.66 1.11
CA ALA A 96 -3.93 -6.49 0.35
C ALA A 96 -3.69 -5.01 0.07
N ARG A 97 -2.44 -4.57 0.21
CA ARG A 97 -2.04 -3.17 -0.03
C ARG A 97 -0.64 -3.07 -0.59
N ILE A 98 -0.40 -1.96 -1.31
CA ILE A 98 0.92 -1.59 -1.80
C ILE A 98 1.44 -0.35 -1.08
N LEU A 99 2.74 -0.34 -0.82
CA LEU A 99 3.50 0.85 -0.47
C LEU A 99 4.68 0.97 -1.44
N TYR A 100 5.19 2.18 -1.61
CA TYR A 100 6.40 2.39 -2.39
C TYR A 100 7.62 1.82 -1.65
N LEU A 101 8.51 1.19 -2.38
CA LEU A 101 9.83 0.77 -1.89
C LEU A 101 10.88 1.13 -2.95
N GLY A 102 11.72 2.12 -2.66
CA GLY A 102 12.64 2.72 -3.62
C GLY A 102 13.61 1.73 -4.27
N LYS A 103 14.15 2.15 -5.39
CA LYS A 103 15.16 1.35 -6.12
C LYS A 103 16.44 1.14 -5.31
N GLU A 104 16.77 2.07 -4.42
CA GLU A 104 17.90 1.99 -3.50
C GLU A 104 17.77 0.81 -2.51
N ALA A 105 16.55 0.36 -2.25
CA ALA A 105 16.29 -0.87 -1.49
C ALA A 105 16.58 -2.15 -2.30
N GLY A 106 16.92 -2.04 -3.59
CA GLY A 106 17.14 -3.17 -4.49
C GLY A 106 15.86 -3.72 -5.11
N THR A 107 14.74 -2.97 -5.06
CA THR A 107 13.47 -3.43 -5.63
C THR A 107 13.60 -3.68 -7.13
N LYS A 108 13.34 -4.94 -7.53
CA LYS A 108 13.38 -5.40 -8.92
C LYS A 108 12.31 -6.45 -9.15
N PHE A 109 11.34 -6.14 -9.99
CA PHE A 109 10.36 -7.09 -10.47
C PHE A 109 10.93 -7.98 -11.57
N ALA A 110 10.19 -9.04 -11.93
CA ALA A 110 10.54 -9.90 -13.05
C ALA A 110 10.52 -9.10 -14.36
N ASP A 111 11.39 -9.51 -15.28
CA ASP A 111 11.25 -9.11 -16.67
C ASP A 111 10.10 -9.90 -17.29
N ASP A 112 9.37 -9.31 -18.25
CA ASP A 112 8.31 -9.99 -18.98
C ASP A 112 8.91 -11.04 -19.93
N THR A 113 9.24 -12.21 -19.37
CA THR A 113 9.92 -13.31 -20.09
C THR A 113 9.01 -14.47 -20.47
N ALA A 114 7.73 -14.39 -20.09
CA ALA A 114 6.71 -15.43 -20.34
C ALA A 114 7.07 -16.85 -19.79
N GLU A 115 7.92 -16.94 -18.77
CA GLU A 115 8.18 -18.22 -18.09
C GLU A 115 7.01 -18.61 -17.18
N LYS A 116 6.37 -17.62 -16.56
CA LYS A 116 5.15 -17.76 -15.76
C LYS A 116 4.13 -16.72 -16.21
N PRO A 117 2.83 -16.93 -15.93
CA PRO A 117 1.84 -15.90 -16.20
C PRO A 117 2.09 -14.66 -15.35
N ASN A 118 1.85 -13.47 -15.93
CA ASN A 118 2.16 -12.19 -15.35
C ASN A 118 1.03 -11.64 -14.49
N VAL A 119 1.41 -10.90 -13.42
CA VAL A 119 0.55 -10.00 -12.68
C VAL A 119 1.24 -8.65 -12.58
N ASP A 120 0.61 -7.59 -13.06
CA ASP A 120 1.12 -6.23 -12.94
C ASP A 120 1.26 -5.83 -11.46
N ALA A 121 2.37 -5.23 -11.10
CA ALA A 121 2.66 -4.84 -9.71
C ALA A 121 1.55 -4.02 -9.06
N GLY A 122 0.92 -3.10 -9.80
CA GLY A 122 -0.23 -2.32 -9.35
C GLY A 122 -1.53 -3.11 -9.24
N MET A 123 -1.62 -4.29 -9.88
CA MET A 123 -2.79 -5.15 -9.87
C MET A 123 -2.72 -6.27 -8.81
N VAL A 124 -1.56 -6.47 -8.17
CA VAL A 124 -1.41 -7.50 -7.12
C VAL A 124 -2.46 -7.40 -6.02
N PRO A 125 -2.82 -6.22 -5.46
CA PRO A 125 -3.89 -6.15 -4.47
C PRO A 125 -5.24 -6.59 -4.99
N THR A 126 -5.60 -6.22 -6.24
CA THR A 126 -6.82 -6.65 -6.90
C THR A 126 -6.85 -8.17 -7.06
N TRP A 127 -5.79 -8.73 -7.65
CA TRP A 127 -5.64 -10.16 -7.85
C TRP A 127 -5.73 -10.96 -6.56
N ALA A 128 -5.08 -10.44 -5.51
CA ALA A 128 -5.07 -11.07 -4.20
C ALA A 128 -6.47 -11.15 -3.58
N VAL A 129 -7.20 -10.03 -3.47
CA VAL A 129 -8.52 -10.01 -2.83
C VAL A 129 -9.61 -10.66 -3.67
N ASP A 130 -9.47 -10.68 -5.00
CA ASP A 130 -10.42 -11.32 -5.89
C ASP A 130 -10.35 -12.86 -5.81
N ASN A 131 -9.17 -13.44 -5.46
CA ASN A 131 -8.92 -14.87 -5.57
C ASN A 131 -8.62 -15.60 -4.27
N PHE A 132 -8.16 -14.91 -3.23
CA PHE A 132 -7.68 -15.51 -1.97
C PHE A 132 -8.37 -14.85 -0.76
N ASP A 133 -8.42 -15.56 0.36
CA ASP A 133 -8.98 -15.08 1.62
C ASP A 133 -8.03 -15.30 2.82
N ASN A 134 -6.81 -15.76 2.55
CA ASN A 134 -5.79 -15.94 3.58
C ASN A 134 -4.37 -15.66 3.05
N VAL A 135 -3.48 -15.34 3.98
CA VAL A 135 -2.10 -14.96 3.70
C VAL A 135 -1.28 -16.10 3.09
N ALA A 136 -1.48 -17.33 3.56
CA ALA A 136 -0.69 -18.47 3.09
C ALA A 136 -0.94 -18.78 1.60
N ASP A 137 -2.20 -18.74 1.18
CA ASP A 137 -2.58 -19.04 -0.20
C ASP A 137 -2.08 -17.98 -1.18
N VAL A 138 -2.16 -16.68 -0.84
CA VAL A 138 -1.62 -15.63 -1.72
C VAL A 138 -0.11 -15.72 -1.84
N ILE A 139 0.63 -16.03 -0.75
CA ILE A 139 2.09 -16.23 -0.82
C ILE A 139 2.44 -17.42 -1.73
N ASN A 140 1.74 -18.55 -1.60
CA ASN A 140 1.94 -19.70 -2.45
C ASN A 140 1.63 -19.41 -3.92
N ALA A 141 0.60 -18.63 -4.19
CA ALA A 141 0.21 -18.24 -5.55
C ALA A 141 1.20 -17.24 -6.18
N LEU A 142 1.75 -16.29 -5.41
CA LEU A 142 2.78 -15.36 -5.87
C LEU A 142 4.05 -16.08 -6.35
N GLN A 143 4.37 -17.27 -5.85
CA GLN A 143 5.50 -18.08 -6.33
C GLN A 143 5.24 -18.68 -7.74
N GLN A 144 3.99 -18.72 -8.19
CA GLN A 144 3.58 -19.31 -9.45
C GLN A 144 3.36 -18.29 -10.58
N VAL A 145 3.54 -17.02 -10.29
CA VAL A 145 3.39 -15.91 -11.24
C VAL A 145 4.65 -15.06 -11.28
N ASP A 146 4.83 -14.30 -12.34
CA ASP A 146 5.82 -13.23 -12.40
C ASP A 146 5.11 -11.90 -12.11
N VAL A 147 5.59 -11.17 -11.10
CA VAL A 147 5.14 -9.80 -10.86
C VAL A 147 5.98 -8.88 -11.73
N VAL A 148 5.32 -8.17 -12.64
CA VAL A 148 5.96 -7.29 -13.63
C VAL A 148 5.68 -5.81 -13.33
N PRO A 149 6.56 -4.88 -13.75
CA PRO A 149 6.35 -3.46 -13.49
C PRO A 149 5.04 -2.93 -14.06
N THR A 150 4.31 -2.12 -13.30
CA THR A 150 3.14 -1.37 -13.79
C THR A 150 3.53 0.05 -14.15
N GLY A 151 3.19 0.49 -15.37
CA GLY A 151 3.34 1.89 -15.78
C GLY A 151 2.18 2.74 -15.25
N ILE A 152 2.49 3.85 -14.58
CA ILE A 152 1.54 4.92 -14.29
C ILE A 152 1.89 6.06 -15.25
N CYS A 153 0.99 6.33 -16.19
CA CYS A 153 1.21 7.28 -17.27
C CYS A 153 0.39 8.56 -17.06
N ASP A 154 0.80 9.63 -17.71
CA ASP A 154 0.07 10.89 -17.77
C ASP A 154 -0.26 11.48 -16.37
N LEU A 155 0.65 11.35 -15.43
CA LEU A 155 0.53 12.06 -14.15
C LEU A 155 0.55 13.57 -14.37
N PRO A 156 -0.08 14.38 -13.51
CA PRO A 156 -0.02 15.84 -13.60
C PRO A 156 1.42 16.34 -13.71
N ASN A 157 1.69 17.19 -14.69
CA ASN A 157 3.00 17.71 -15.11
C ASN A 157 3.99 16.66 -15.70
N HIS A 158 3.51 15.46 -16.04
CA HIS A 158 4.25 14.37 -16.69
C HIS A 158 3.45 13.78 -17.86
N GLU A 159 2.71 14.62 -18.60
CA GLU A 159 1.89 14.21 -19.75
C GLU A 159 2.77 13.59 -20.84
N GLY A 160 2.41 12.38 -21.28
CA GLY A 160 3.14 11.60 -22.27
C GLY A 160 4.31 10.77 -21.69
N GLU A 161 4.49 10.79 -20.37
CA GLU A 161 5.49 9.98 -19.68
C GLU A 161 4.83 8.88 -18.84
N CYS A 162 5.49 7.73 -18.71
CA CYS A 162 5.11 6.68 -17.78
C CYS A 162 6.21 6.51 -16.73
N ILE A 163 5.83 6.49 -15.47
CA ILE A 163 6.71 6.06 -14.38
C ILE A 163 6.34 4.64 -13.97
N TYR A 164 7.32 3.88 -13.48
CA TYR A 164 7.16 2.50 -13.03
C TYR A 164 7.58 2.44 -11.55
N PRO A 165 6.65 2.79 -10.62
CA PRO A 165 6.98 2.84 -9.21
C PRO A 165 7.34 1.46 -8.69
N PRO A 166 8.50 1.30 -8.05
CA PRO A 166 8.79 0.08 -7.32
C PRO A 166 7.93 0.05 -6.05
N VAL A 167 7.36 -1.11 -5.74
CA VAL A 167 6.46 -1.27 -4.60
C VAL A 167 6.73 -2.56 -3.86
N HIS A 168 6.27 -2.63 -2.61
CA HIS A 168 6.17 -3.84 -1.80
C HIS A 168 4.75 -4.00 -1.24
N TYR A 169 4.46 -5.17 -0.71
CA TYR A 169 3.10 -5.56 -0.37
C TYR A 169 2.97 -5.92 1.09
N GLN A 170 1.82 -5.59 1.68
CA GLN A 170 1.39 -6.18 2.94
C GLN A 170 0.04 -6.85 2.75
N PHE A 171 -0.07 -8.07 3.24
CA PHE A 171 -1.29 -8.86 3.30
C PHE A 171 -1.68 -9.07 4.76
N ALA A 172 -2.98 -9.13 5.04
CA ALA A 172 -3.50 -9.51 6.35
C ALA A 172 -4.82 -10.27 6.19
N ASP A 173 -5.09 -11.25 7.04
CA ASP A 173 -6.30 -12.06 6.97
C ASP A 173 -7.12 -12.05 8.27
N ALA A 174 -8.31 -12.65 8.20
CA ALA A 174 -9.25 -12.71 9.31
C ALA A 174 -8.80 -13.62 10.45
N SER A 175 -7.74 -14.40 10.29
CA SER A 175 -7.13 -15.18 11.39
C SER A 175 -6.08 -14.39 12.19
N GLY A 176 -5.80 -13.14 11.77
CA GLY A 176 -4.81 -12.27 12.40
C GLY A 176 -3.39 -12.43 11.82
N ASN A 177 -3.21 -13.27 10.81
CA ASN A 177 -1.92 -13.37 10.12
C ASN A 177 -1.65 -12.13 9.27
N ALA A 178 -0.39 -11.73 9.21
CA ALA A 178 0.09 -10.70 8.30
C ALA A 178 1.38 -11.14 7.63
N ALA A 179 1.63 -10.64 6.43
CA ALA A 179 2.87 -10.84 5.69
C ALA A 179 3.29 -9.57 4.96
N VAL A 180 4.59 -9.33 4.90
CA VAL A 180 5.22 -8.38 3.98
C VAL A 180 5.90 -9.16 2.87
N VAL A 181 5.71 -8.75 1.63
CA VAL A 181 6.34 -9.35 0.45
C VAL A 181 7.07 -8.27 -0.34
N GLU A 182 8.34 -8.51 -0.61
CA GLU A 182 9.23 -7.65 -1.37
C GLU A 182 9.89 -8.44 -2.51
N PHE A 183 10.22 -7.74 -3.59
CA PHE A 183 11.01 -8.28 -4.68
C PHE A 183 12.36 -7.57 -4.71
N ILE A 184 13.37 -8.14 -4.08
CA ILE A 184 14.70 -7.56 -3.92
C ILE A 184 15.69 -8.32 -4.80
N ASP A 185 16.41 -7.60 -5.65
CA ASP A 185 17.36 -8.16 -6.62
C ASP A 185 16.75 -9.26 -7.52
N GLY A 186 15.43 -9.17 -7.80
CA GLY A 186 14.68 -10.15 -8.58
C GLY A 186 14.24 -11.39 -7.79
N GLU A 187 14.45 -11.44 -6.48
CA GLU A 187 14.00 -12.52 -5.61
C GLU A 187 12.81 -12.09 -4.75
N MET A 188 11.79 -12.94 -4.65
CA MET A 188 10.67 -12.74 -3.72
C MET A 188 11.14 -13.01 -2.28
N LYS A 189 11.07 -11.99 -1.43
CA LYS A 189 11.31 -12.09 0.02
C LYS A 189 9.96 -12.03 0.74
N VAL A 190 9.76 -12.92 1.69
CA VAL A 190 8.52 -13.05 2.46
C VAL A 190 8.82 -12.98 3.95
N TYR A 191 8.11 -12.10 4.64
CA TYR A 191 8.21 -11.90 6.08
C TYR A 191 6.83 -12.12 6.70
N THR A 192 6.68 -13.14 7.54
CA THR A 192 5.40 -13.53 8.19
C THR A 192 5.44 -13.41 9.69
N GLU A 193 6.57 -12.98 10.26
CA GLU A 193 6.71 -12.81 11.69
C GLU A 193 5.95 -11.59 12.20
N TYR A 194 5.89 -11.46 13.51
CA TYR A 194 5.18 -10.37 14.20
C TYR A 194 5.53 -8.97 13.67
N GLY A 195 6.76 -8.75 13.21
CA GLY A 195 7.20 -7.50 12.58
C GLY A 195 6.42 -7.13 11.30
N ALA A 196 5.77 -8.09 10.64
CA ALA A 196 4.94 -7.84 9.46
C ALA A 196 3.62 -7.10 9.76
N ASN A 197 3.25 -6.93 11.03
CA ASN A 197 2.07 -6.18 11.45
C ASN A 197 2.21 -4.65 11.30
N TYR A 198 3.41 -4.15 11.08
CA TYR A 198 3.65 -2.73 10.83
C TYR A 198 4.70 -2.56 9.75
N MET A 199 4.38 -1.81 8.72
CA MET A 199 5.21 -1.58 7.55
C MET A 199 5.21 -0.10 7.20
N SER A 200 6.32 0.38 6.66
CA SER A 200 6.44 1.68 6.03
C SER A 200 7.28 1.50 4.76
N ASN A 201 7.58 2.57 4.05
CA ASN A 201 8.38 2.56 2.83
C ASN A 201 9.83 2.12 3.09
N ASP A 202 10.79 2.77 2.46
CA ASP A 202 12.22 2.52 2.67
C ASP A 202 12.66 2.51 4.15
N PRO A 203 13.72 1.77 4.46
CA PRO A 203 14.49 0.85 3.63
C PRO A 203 13.78 -0.51 3.42
N ALA A 204 14.44 -1.46 2.74
CA ALA A 204 13.95 -2.84 2.63
C ALA A 204 13.65 -3.45 4.01
N PHE A 205 12.69 -4.34 4.07
CA PHE A 205 12.07 -4.78 5.34
C PHE A 205 13.04 -5.51 6.29
N ASP A 206 14.05 -6.17 5.77
CA ASP A 206 15.13 -6.77 6.58
C ASP A 206 15.90 -5.73 7.42
N GLN A 207 16.08 -4.51 6.87
CA GLN A 207 16.71 -3.41 7.60
C GLN A 207 15.78 -2.84 8.68
N HIS A 208 14.48 -2.81 8.43
CA HIS A 208 13.49 -2.52 9.47
C HIS A 208 13.54 -3.53 10.62
N LEU A 209 13.63 -4.83 10.30
CA LEU A 209 13.76 -5.88 11.32
C LEU A 209 15.10 -5.79 12.06
N LYS A 210 16.18 -5.38 11.41
CA LYS A 210 17.46 -5.11 12.06
C LYS A 210 17.34 -3.97 13.08
N ALA A 211 16.67 -2.88 12.74
CA ALA A 211 16.40 -1.78 13.67
C ALA A 211 15.59 -2.25 14.89
N ASP A 212 14.62 -3.16 14.69
CA ASP A 212 13.88 -3.80 15.78
C ASP A 212 14.79 -4.61 16.70
N ALA A 213 15.69 -5.42 16.14
CA ALA A 213 16.66 -6.22 16.90
C ALA A 213 17.67 -5.37 17.67
N GLU A 214 18.05 -4.23 17.12
CA GLU A 214 18.93 -3.24 17.74
C GLU A 214 18.19 -2.34 18.74
N LYS A 215 16.86 -2.49 18.88
CA LYS A 215 15.99 -1.68 19.75
C LYS A 215 16.11 -0.17 19.50
N VAL A 216 16.11 0.20 18.23
CA VAL A 216 16.13 1.60 17.82
C VAL A 216 14.86 2.29 18.31
N GLU A 217 15.00 3.40 19.03
CA GLU A 217 13.88 4.19 19.49
C GLU A 217 13.39 5.15 18.39
N PRO A 218 12.07 5.33 18.22
CA PRO A 218 11.53 6.22 17.20
C PRO A 218 11.78 7.69 17.52
N ASN A 219 12.15 8.46 16.49
CA ASN A 219 12.15 9.92 16.55
C ASN A 219 10.80 10.48 16.07
N ALA A 220 10.60 11.78 16.30
CA ALA A 220 9.42 12.51 15.84
C ALA A 220 9.58 13.04 14.39
N THR A 221 10.28 12.30 13.52
CA THR A 221 10.44 12.66 12.12
C THR A 221 9.37 11.99 11.25
N ILE A 222 9.25 12.44 9.99
CA ILE A 222 8.40 11.78 8.99
C ILE A 222 9.14 10.68 8.20
N ASN A 223 10.39 10.41 8.57
CA ASN A 223 11.16 9.30 8.00
C ASN A 223 10.39 7.97 8.12
N PRO A 224 10.39 7.12 7.10
CA PRO A 224 9.66 5.86 7.10
C PRO A 224 10.00 4.94 8.27
N LEU A 225 11.29 4.80 8.61
CA LEU A 225 11.71 3.97 9.74
C LEU A 225 11.12 4.48 11.07
N ASP A 226 11.21 5.78 11.34
CA ASP A 226 10.67 6.37 12.57
C ASP A 226 9.14 6.20 12.66
N ARG A 227 8.42 6.34 11.55
CA ARG A 227 6.97 6.14 11.52
C ARG A 227 6.59 4.68 11.75
N ARG A 228 7.30 3.74 11.12
CA ARG A 228 7.11 2.31 11.38
C ARG A 228 7.37 1.97 12.85
N LEU A 229 8.44 2.50 13.46
CA LEU A 229 8.75 2.28 14.87
C LEU A 229 7.68 2.88 15.80
N ARG A 230 7.09 4.05 15.47
CA ARG A 230 5.96 4.59 16.24
C ARG A 230 4.72 3.72 16.13
N ALA A 231 4.41 3.21 14.94
CA ALA A 231 3.33 2.24 14.75
C ALA A 231 3.57 0.97 15.57
N LYS A 232 4.81 0.44 15.55
CA LYS A 232 5.24 -0.72 16.33
C LYS A 232 4.91 -0.57 17.81
N VAL A 233 5.30 0.55 18.45
CA VAL A 233 5.06 0.79 19.88
C VAL A 233 3.59 0.61 20.25
N VAL A 234 2.68 1.14 19.44
CA VAL A 234 1.23 1.05 19.72
C VAL A 234 0.69 -0.36 19.44
N ILE A 235 1.13 -1.00 18.36
CA ILE A 235 0.67 -2.36 18.01
C ILE A 235 1.15 -3.37 19.04
N GLU A 236 2.40 -3.30 19.48
CA GLU A 236 2.94 -4.18 20.53
C GLU A 236 2.24 -3.99 21.86
N ASP A 237 1.87 -2.77 22.23
CA ASP A 237 1.06 -2.50 23.42
C ASP A 237 -0.34 -3.14 23.30
N LEU A 238 -0.99 -3.05 22.14
CA LEU A 238 -2.28 -3.71 21.91
C LEU A 238 -2.21 -5.23 22.10
N TYR A 239 -1.17 -5.87 21.55
CA TYR A 239 -0.95 -7.31 21.73
C TYR A 239 -0.60 -7.67 23.17
N THR A 240 0.26 -6.91 23.82
CA THR A 240 0.64 -7.12 25.23
C THR A 240 -0.58 -7.06 26.15
N ARG A 241 -1.50 -6.14 25.89
CA ARG A 241 -2.75 -6.00 26.66
C ARG A 241 -3.87 -6.92 26.20
N ASN A 242 -3.67 -7.67 25.10
CA ASN A 242 -4.68 -8.51 24.44
C ASN A 242 -6.03 -7.79 24.30
N VAL A 243 -6.04 -6.66 23.60
CA VAL A 243 -7.23 -5.80 23.48
C VAL A 243 -8.30 -6.48 22.64
N THR A 244 -9.40 -6.90 23.27
CA THR A 244 -10.53 -7.57 22.63
C THR A 244 -11.69 -6.64 22.28
N ASP A 245 -11.69 -5.42 22.80
CA ASP A 245 -12.68 -4.40 22.51
C ASP A 245 -12.32 -3.67 21.22
N ILE A 246 -13.14 -3.85 20.19
CA ILE A 246 -12.94 -3.25 18.86
C ILE A 246 -12.85 -1.72 18.90
N ASN A 247 -13.59 -1.05 19.80
CA ASN A 247 -13.56 0.39 19.90
C ASN A 247 -12.23 0.87 20.51
N LYS A 248 -11.66 0.12 21.47
CA LYS A 248 -10.33 0.43 22.02
C LYS A 248 -9.25 0.20 20.98
N ALA A 249 -9.31 -0.89 20.21
CA ALA A 249 -8.41 -1.12 19.08
C ALA A 249 -8.51 0.01 18.06
N LYS A 250 -9.72 0.41 17.66
CA LYS A 250 -9.97 1.52 16.74
C LYS A 250 -9.35 2.84 17.22
N LEU A 251 -9.53 3.19 18.51
CA LEU A 251 -8.92 4.41 19.06
C LEU A 251 -7.39 4.35 19.04
N SER A 252 -6.81 3.19 19.31
CA SER A 252 -5.36 3.00 19.25
C SER A 252 -4.82 3.13 17.83
N LEU A 253 -5.50 2.56 16.83
CA LEU A 253 -5.11 2.71 15.42
C LEU A 253 -5.26 4.17 14.94
N LYS A 254 -6.27 4.91 15.42
CA LYS A 254 -6.36 6.36 15.17
C LYS A 254 -5.20 7.13 15.80
N ALA A 255 -4.73 6.71 16.97
CA ALA A 255 -3.53 7.29 17.58
C ALA A 255 -2.27 7.00 16.73
N VAL A 256 -2.14 5.77 16.16
CA VAL A 256 -1.07 5.48 15.19
C VAL A 256 -1.15 6.46 14.02
N GLY A 257 -2.31 6.57 13.36
CA GLY A 257 -2.53 7.49 12.24
C GLY A 257 -2.07 8.91 12.55
N ALA A 258 -2.45 9.43 13.74
CA ALA A 258 -2.04 10.77 14.17
C ALA A 258 -0.52 10.91 14.38
N THR A 259 0.18 9.83 14.78
CA THR A 259 1.64 9.88 15.02
C THR A 259 2.49 9.73 13.78
N VAL A 260 1.92 9.15 12.71
CA VAL A 260 2.62 8.92 11.44
C VAL A 260 2.19 9.90 10.34
N PHE A 261 1.22 10.76 10.61
CA PHE A 261 0.73 11.76 9.68
C PHE A 261 1.83 12.74 9.27
N ALA A 262 1.98 12.98 7.97
CA ALA A 262 2.86 13.99 7.39
C ALA A 262 2.03 15.22 7.00
N GLY A 263 2.36 16.38 7.55
CA GLY A 263 1.67 17.65 7.23
C GLY A 263 1.92 18.08 5.79
N TYR A 264 1.01 18.89 5.26
CA TYR A 264 1.01 19.30 3.83
C TYR A 264 2.30 20.03 3.38
N ASP A 265 2.95 20.74 4.27
CA ASP A 265 4.18 21.50 4.02
C ASP A 265 5.40 20.97 4.82
N GLN A 266 5.27 19.79 5.39
CA GLN A 266 6.34 19.17 6.16
C GLN A 266 7.39 18.59 5.22
N LEU A 267 8.58 19.23 5.21
CA LEU A 267 9.72 18.81 4.42
C LEU A 267 10.34 17.53 4.98
N ASP A 268 10.46 16.50 4.15
CA ASP A 268 11.37 15.40 4.40
C ASP A 268 12.80 15.86 4.10
N LYS A 269 13.64 15.92 5.15
CA LYS A 269 15.00 16.46 5.05
C LYS A 269 15.98 15.52 4.36
N GLU A 270 15.67 14.22 4.28
CA GLU A 270 16.55 13.24 3.65
C GLU A 270 16.49 13.33 2.14
N VAL A 271 15.29 13.56 1.61
CA VAL A 271 15.07 13.68 0.16
C VAL A 271 14.83 15.11 -0.29
N ASN A 272 14.70 16.04 0.66
CA ASN A 272 14.46 17.47 0.42
C ASN A 272 13.17 17.72 -0.41
N ASP A 273 12.11 16.98 -0.08
CA ASP A 273 10.81 17.08 -0.75
C ASP A 273 9.65 16.94 0.26
N ILE A 274 8.42 17.15 -0.22
CA ILE A 274 7.20 17.17 0.60
C ILE A 274 6.27 16.04 0.15
N PHE A 275 5.93 15.15 1.08
CA PHE A 275 5.02 14.01 0.87
C PHE A 275 3.91 14.03 1.92
N PRO A 276 2.88 14.87 1.74
CA PRO A 276 1.81 14.96 2.72
C PRO A 276 0.98 13.67 2.76
N THR A 277 0.41 13.39 3.92
CA THR A 277 -0.63 12.37 4.02
C THR A 277 -1.89 12.84 3.30
N LEU A 278 -2.22 12.22 2.17
CA LEU A 278 -3.38 12.57 1.35
C LEU A 278 -4.67 11.98 1.91
N TRP A 279 -4.58 10.79 2.48
CA TRP A 279 -5.68 10.15 3.18
C TRP A 279 -5.18 9.08 4.15
N THR A 280 -6.03 8.75 5.12
CA THR A 280 -5.82 7.63 6.04
C THR A 280 -7.05 6.73 5.98
N ASN A 281 -6.86 5.45 5.74
CA ASN A 281 -7.93 4.46 5.83
C ASN A 281 -7.80 3.65 7.12
N TYR A 282 -8.91 3.51 7.83
CA TYR A 282 -9.05 2.65 8.99
C TYR A 282 -10.01 1.52 8.65
N THR A 283 -9.51 0.31 8.60
CA THR A 283 -10.29 -0.89 8.32
C THR A 283 -10.69 -1.58 9.62
N ASP A 284 -11.97 -1.75 9.81
CA ASP A 284 -12.53 -2.68 10.78
C ASP A 284 -12.79 -4.01 10.08
N ARG A 285 -11.82 -4.94 10.14
CA ARG A 285 -11.92 -6.25 9.50
C ARG A 285 -12.94 -7.16 10.18
N THR A 286 -13.20 -6.94 11.46
CA THR A 286 -14.24 -7.66 12.20
C THR A 286 -15.63 -7.39 11.63
N ASN A 287 -15.96 -6.10 11.40
CA ASN A 287 -17.23 -5.67 10.85
C ASN A 287 -17.20 -5.41 9.34
N LYS A 288 -16.02 -5.56 8.70
CA LYS A 288 -15.81 -5.40 7.25
C LYS A 288 -16.21 -4.02 6.74
N THR A 289 -15.79 -2.98 7.46
CA THR A 289 -16.07 -1.58 7.14
C THR A 289 -14.78 -0.76 7.03
N TRP A 290 -14.81 0.24 6.19
CA TRP A 290 -13.76 1.25 6.06
C TRP A 290 -14.22 2.59 6.63
N THR A 291 -13.28 3.32 7.19
CA THR A 291 -13.40 4.76 7.51
C THR A 291 -12.25 5.46 6.84
N LEU A 292 -12.52 6.16 5.74
CA LEU A 292 -11.55 6.92 4.96
C LEU A 292 -11.57 8.38 5.41
N ASP A 293 -10.41 8.90 5.81
CA ASP A 293 -10.18 10.26 6.24
C ASP A 293 -9.28 10.94 5.20
N ARG A 294 -9.84 11.84 4.38
CA ARG A 294 -9.10 12.59 3.36
C ARG A 294 -8.57 13.90 3.96
N TYR A 295 -7.34 14.28 3.58
CA TYR A 295 -6.68 15.48 4.11
C TYR A 295 -7.43 16.78 3.83
N ASP A 296 -8.20 16.82 2.75
CA ASP A 296 -8.94 17.99 2.28
C ASP A 296 -10.43 17.98 2.71
N SER A 297 -10.83 17.04 3.55
CA SER A 297 -12.18 16.88 4.08
C SER A 297 -12.19 16.92 5.61
N TRP A 298 -13.19 17.61 6.19
CA TRP A 298 -13.42 17.58 7.64
C TRP A 298 -14.29 16.42 8.09
N ALA A 299 -14.88 15.66 7.18
CA ALA A 299 -15.75 14.53 7.46
C ALA A 299 -15.13 13.24 6.91
N ALA A 300 -14.94 12.25 7.78
CA ALA A 300 -14.52 10.93 7.36
C ALA A 300 -15.68 10.22 6.63
N GLU A 301 -15.34 9.52 5.57
CA GLU A 301 -16.26 8.71 4.76
C GLU A 301 -16.33 7.28 5.28
N GLN A 302 -17.49 6.63 5.19
CA GLN A 302 -17.64 5.23 5.60
C GLN A 302 -18.09 4.37 4.43
N TYR A 303 -17.47 3.19 4.31
CA TYR A 303 -17.75 2.23 3.25
C TYR A 303 -17.92 0.82 3.81
N SER A 304 -18.85 0.07 3.20
CA SER A 304 -19.12 -1.32 3.55
C SER A 304 -19.65 -2.10 2.36
N PHE A 305 -19.70 -3.41 2.48
CA PHE A 305 -20.27 -4.30 1.46
C PHE A 305 -21.79 -4.16 1.31
N GLU A 306 -22.49 -3.48 2.23
CA GLU A 306 -23.93 -3.21 2.15
C GLU A 306 -24.27 -2.13 1.10
N GLN A 307 -23.29 -1.35 0.62
CA GLN A 307 -23.51 -0.25 -0.31
C GLN A 307 -23.61 -0.68 -1.78
N PHE A 308 -23.37 -1.96 -2.09
CA PHE A 308 -23.45 -2.49 -3.44
C PHE A 308 -23.88 -3.97 -3.46
N ASP A 309 -24.32 -4.46 -4.62
CA ASP A 309 -24.66 -5.87 -4.80
C ASP A 309 -23.37 -6.71 -4.96
N THR A 310 -23.01 -7.44 -3.91
CA THR A 310 -21.80 -8.28 -3.87
C THR A 310 -21.88 -9.50 -4.79
N THR A 311 -23.06 -9.85 -5.31
CA THR A 311 -23.26 -10.99 -6.21
C THR A 311 -23.27 -10.59 -7.69
N ALA A 312 -23.35 -9.30 -7.99
CA ALA A 312 -23.36 -8.80 -9.36
C ALA A 312 -21.92 -8.62 -9.87
N ALA A 313 -21.59 -9.26 -10.98
CA ALA A 313 -20.29 -9.13 -11.64
C ALA A 313 -20.09 -7.73 -12.24
N LYS A 314 -19.97 -6.72 -11.40
CA LYS A 314 -19.78 -5.32 -11.80
C LYS A 314 -18.96 -4.54 -10.79
N ARG A 315 -18.32 -3.47 -11.30
CA ARG A 315 -17.66 -2.43 -10.50
C ARG A 315 -18.64 -1.29 -10.25
N VAL A 316 -18.69 -0.80 -9.01
CA VAL A 316 -19.54 0.33 -8.57
C VAL A 316 -18.65 1.36 -7.88
N VAL A 317 -18.71 2.62 -8.28
CA VAL A 317 -18.07 3.73 -7.56
C VAL A 317 -18.91 4.03 -6.32
N LEU A 318 -18.30 3.94 -5.14
CA LEU A 318 -18.92 4.21 -3.85
C LEU A 318 -18.58 5.62 -3.35
N GLY A 319 -17.39 6.10 -3.67
CA GLY A 319 -16.95 7.44 -3.29
C GLY A 319 -15.76 7.90 -4.13
N GLN A 320 -15.69 9.20 -4.32
CA GLN A 320 -14.58 9.89 -4.97
C GLN A 320 -14.36 11.23 -4.27
N ASN A 321 -13.17 11.78 -4.40
CA ASN A 321 -12.89 13.07 -3.80
C ASN A 321 -13.79 14.14 -4.43
N PRO A 322 -14.66 14.81 -3.66
CA PRO A 322 -15.59 15.81 -4.20
C PRO A 322 -14.90 17.13 -4.62
N ASN A 323 -13.63 17.29 -4.25
CA ASN A 323 -12.85 18.51 -4.50
C ASN A 323 -11.95 18.41 -5.74
N LEU A 324 -12.01 17.29 -6.48
CA LEU A 324 -11.18 17.02 -7.66
C LEU A 324 -12.01 16.75 -8.91
#